data_301af5ff61e62ed7d00bc5e7f4c66f87
#
_entry.id   301af5ff61e62ed7d00bc5e7f4c66f87
#
_cell.length_a   1.000
_cell.length_b   1.000
_cell.length_c   1.000
_cell.angle_alpha   90.00
_cell.angle_beta   90.00
_cell.angle_gamma   90.00
#
_symmetry.space_group_name_H-M   'P 1'
#
loop_
_entity.id
_entity.type
_entity.pdbx_description
1 polymer ?
#
loop_
_entity_poly.entity_id
_entity_poly.type
_entity_poly.pdbx_seq_one_letter_code
_entity_poly.pdbx_strand_id
1 'polypeptide(L)'
;DHRDLHKEYRRQRQMCIRDRFSPGGNGTPITGDAAREMYRGTASCMGGYLKVAEAAEAQITIPVVAGAPPSGSVEDQAYEYISEKIIQAVAQGCDALFLDLHGAMVTCTHEDGEGELLRRIREVNPDVPIAVALDMHANLYDDIVRLSTIVAGYHTYPHIDMYETAELAGRILLEHIGNGVNPTMAWGNNPMLPHIMRQGTDDQPNRALQARAQEMERDGALAVSVFTGFPHADITQAGFSVVVATDNDLNLAHELRDELLDEAWAQRKLFVYQLEPLEQSVAKARTLGEKQSEEGPVLILDHYDNTASGGTMDTTNVLAEVLAQGLEDVAFCGIFDPDAVKVMQDAGVGNEVSLSLGGKLTMPALQRKSQPLNLTGRVKLLSEGRFPTTIAMGRGLITDMGVTAVLTVGTVDIMVVSRHFEPVDPGCFRAVGIEPTERRFLMLKSRIHYRVGFRDLAREVVECAGLGVCTSDYSEITFNNVRRPIYPLDEVSSRMTL
;
A
#
# COMPACT_ATOMS: atom_id res chain seq x y z
N ASP A 1 15.36 12.93 -29.89
CA ASP A 1 14.77 14.25 -29.84
C ASP A 1 13.99 14.39 -28.53
N HIS A 2 14.44 15.25 -27.60
CA HIS A 2 13.86 15.40 -26.26
C HIS A 2 12.37 15.75 -26.25
N ARG A 3 11.81 16.25 -27.34
CA ARG A 3 10.39 16.63 -27.46
C ARG A 3 9.47 15.44 -27.71
N ASP A 4 9.96 14.37 -28.33
CA ASP A 4 9.15 13.18 -28.59
C ASP A 4 9.10 12.24 -27.39
N LEU A 5 10.16 12.16 -26.60
CA LEU A 5 10.18 11.48 -25.30
C LEU A 5 9.18 12.09 -24.32
N HIS A 6 9.04 13.43 -24.30
CA HIS A 6 8.04 14.11 -23.47
C HIS A 6 6.58 13.87 -23.93
N LYS A 7 6.34 13.67 -25.23
CA LYS A 7 4.99 13.35 -25.77
C LYS A 7 4.60 11.90 -25.47
N GLU A 8 5.55 10.98 -25.57
CA GLU A 8 5.33 9.56 -25.27
C GLU A 8 5.13 9.33 -23.77
N TYR A 9 5.89 10.05 -22.93
CA TYR A 9 5.75 10.09 -21.48
C TYR A 9 4.40 10.67 -21.05
N ARG A 10 3.89 11.72 -21.73
CA ARG A 10 2.55 12.26 -21.51
C ARG A 10 1.45 11.29 -21.95
N ARG A 11 1.62 10.54 -23.04
CA ARG A 11 0.64 9.53 -23.49
C ARG A 11 0.58 8.33 -22.56
N GLN A 12 1.70 7.85 -22.04
CA GLN A 12 1.75 6.80 -21.03
C GLN A 12 1.16 7.27 -19.68
N ARG A 13 1.40 8.52 -19.27
CA ARG A 13 0.74 9.12 -18.12
C ARG A 13 -0.79 9.25 -18.31
N GLN A 14 -1.25 9.67 -19.48
CA GLN A 14 -2.70 9.78 -19.77
C GLN A 14 -3.42 8.43 -19.73
N MET A 15 -2.78 7.33 -20.11
CA MET A 15 -3.31 5.98 -19.91
C MET A 15 -3.36 5.58 -18.42
N CYS A 16 -2.44 6.04 -17.60
CA CYS A 16 -2.38 5.70 -16.17
C CYS A 16 -3.49 6.31 -15.32
N ILE A 17 -4.11 7.44 -15.71
CA ILE A 17 -5.04 8.18 -14.86
C ILE A 17 -6.46 7.63 -14.92
N ARG A 18 -6.96 7.29 -16.10
CA ARG A 18 -8.34 6.82 -16.25
C ARG A 18 -8.55 5.41 -15.70
N ASP A 19 -7.54 4.54 -15.81
CA ASP A 19 -7.68 3.12 -15.46
C ASP A 19 -7.30 2.80 -14.00
N ARG A 20 -6.71 3.74 -13.25
CA ARG A 20 -6.19 3.50 -11.89
C ARG A 20 -7.12 3.97 -10.77
N PHE A 21 -7.95 5.00 -10.97
CA PHE A 21 -8.84 5.54 -9.95
C PHE A 21 -10.24 4.86 -9.93
N SER A 22 -10.30 3.56 -10.14
CA SER A 22 -11.57 2.85 -10.13
C SER A 22 -11.51 1.57 -9.31
N PRO A 23 -12.28 1.45 -8.23
CA PRO A 23 -12.40 0.19 -7.49
C PRO A 23 -13.01 -0.95 -8.33
N GLY A 24 -13.74 -0.64 -9.38
CA GLY A 24 -14.43 -1.61 -10.24
C GLY A 24 -13.74 -1.91 -11.58
N GLY A 25 -12.53 -1.34 -11.82
CA GLY A 25 -11.78 -1.61 -13.05
C GLY A 25 -12.36 -1.02 -14.35
N ASN A 26 -13.32 -0.10 -14.26
CA ASN A 26 -13.96 0.56 -15.41
C ASN A 26 -13.49 2.01 -15.64
N GLY A 27 -12.44 2.44 -14.93
CA GLY A 27 -11.80 3.73 -15.11
C GLY A 27 -12.57 4.95 -14.56
N THR A 28 -13.67 4.76 -13.84
CA THR A 28 -14.44 5.86 -13.24
C THR A 28 -14.60 5.67 -11.73
N PRO A 29 -14.40 6.73 -10.94
CA PRO A 29 -14.77 6.74 -9.54
C PRO A 29 -16.25 6.40 -9.35
N ILE A 30 -16.60 5.69 -8.29
CA ILE A 30 -17.98 5.38 -7.95
C ILE A 30 -18.55 6.40 -6.97
N THR A 31 -19.87 6.56 -6.96
CA THR A 31 -20.57 7.57 -6.17
C THR A 31 -21.90 7.03 -5.62
N GLY A 32 -22.47 7.68 -4.62
CA GLY A 32 -23.83 7.44 -4.14
C GLY A 32 -24.10 5.99 -3.73
N ASP A 33 -25.28 5.49 -4.11
CA ASP A 33 -25.76 4.15 -3.71
C ASP A 33 -24.86 3.02 -4.21
N ALA A 34 -24.27 3.14 -5.40
CA ALA A 34 -23.35 2.14 -5.93
C ALA A 34 -22.10 1.98 -5.03
N ALA A 35 -21.56 3.10 -4.52
CA ALA A 35 -20.47 3.06 -3.57
C ALA A 35 -20.91 2.46 -2.22
N ARG A 36 -22.11 2.86 -1.74
CA ARG A 36 -22.67 2.33 -0.50
C ARG A 36 -22.87 0.82 -0.55
N GLU A 37 -23.41 0.30 -1.64
CA GLU A 37 -23.62 -1.14 -1.82
C GLU A 37 -22.30 -1.92 -1.91
N MET A 38 -21.31 -1.37 -2.62
CA MET A 38 -19.99 -2.01 -2.78
C MET A 38 -19.25 -2.15 -1.45
N TYR A 39 -19.29 -1.15 -0.58
CA TYR A 39 -18.47 -1.11 0.64
C TYR A 39 -19.20 -1.54 1.91
N ARG A 40 -20.54 -1.63 1.88
CA ARG A 40 -21.31 -2.08 3.05
C ARG A 40 -20.91 -3.50 3.46
N GLY A 41 -20.50 -3.66 4.74
CA GLY A 41 -20.10 -4.94 5.30
C GLY A 41 -18.74 -5.46 4.83
N THR A 42 -17.93 -4.62 4.17
CA THR A 42 -16.54 -4.95 3.82
C THR A 42 -15.60 -4.56 4.94
N ALA A 43 -14.43 -5.24 5.04
CA ALA A 43 -13.35 -4.90 5.96
C ALA A 43 -12.49 -3.75 5.40
N SER A 44 -13.10 -2.59 5.17
CA SER A 44 -12.46 -1.37 4.66
C SER A 44 -12.82 -0.17 5.53
N CYS A 45 -12.09 0.95 5.41
CA CYS A 45 -12.46 2.20 6.11
C CYS A 45 -13.87 2.65 5.74
N MET A 46 -14.23 2.62 4.47
CA MET A 46 -15.60 2.94 4.03
C MET A 46 -16.64 2.05 4.69
N GLY A 47 -16.36 0.74 4.88
CA GLY A 47 -17.25 -0.17 5.61
C GLY A 47 -17.43 0.24 7.06
N GLY A 48 -16.36 0.66 7.75
CA GLY A 48 -16.37 1.17 9.12
C GLY A 48 -17.17 2.47 9.26
N TYR A 49 -16.91 3.44 8.39
CA TYR A 49 -17.66 4.71 8.37
C TYR A 49 -19.15 4.52 8.05
N LEU A 50 -19.49 3.65 7.10
CA LEU A 50 -20.89 3.33 6.79
C LEU A 50 -21.60 2.74 8.00
N LYS A 51 -20.97 1.83 8.75
CA LYS A 51 -21.54 1.27 9.97
C LYS A 51 -21.86 2.35 11.02
N VAL A 52 -20.89 3.27 11.25
CA VAL A 52 -21.07 4.35 12.22
C VAL A 52 -22.20 5.29 11.81
N ALA A 53 -22.23 5.71 10.55
CA ALA A 53 -23.26 6.61 10.04
C ALA A 53 -24.66 5.95 10.03
N GLU A 54 -24.76 4.68 9.67
CA GLU A 54 -26.03 3.92 9.69
C GLU A 54 -26.55 3.69 11.12
N ALA A 55 -25.65 3.42 12.08
CA ALA A 55 -26.02 3.27 13.49
C ALA A 55 -26.53 4.58 14.10
N ALA A 56 -26.08 5.72 13.58
CA ALA A 56 -26.56 7.05 13.95
C ALA A 56 -27.81 7.50 13.18
N GLU A 57 -28.38 6.62 12.33
CA GLU A 57 -29.54 6.92 11.46
C GLU A 57 -29.29 8.17 10.56
N ALA A 58 -28.01 8.41 10.19
CA ALA A 58 -27.63 9.59 9.41
C ALA A 58 -28.06 9.48 7.95
N GLN A 59 -28.37 10.61 7.34
CA GLN A 59 -28.49 10.72 5.90
C GLN A 59 -27.10 10.74 5.28
N ILE A 60 -26.76 9.69 4.50
CA ILE A 60 -25.41 9.50 3.95
C ILE A 60 -25.35 9.98 2.52
N THR A 61 -24.39 10.87 2.23
CA THR A 61 -24.02 11.28 0.87
C THR A 61 -22.58 10.83 0.60
N ILE A 62 -22.35 10.07 -0.49
CA ILE A 62 -21.03 9.64 -0.92
C ILE A 62 -20.72 10.33 -2.26
N PRO A 63 -20.02 11.48 -2.24
CA PRO A 63 -19.75 12.25 -3.47
C PRO A 63 -18.79 11.55 -4.41
N VAL A 64 -17.83 10.80 -3.87
CA VAL A 64 -16.82 10.06 -4.65
C VAL A 64 -16.13 9.01 -3.78
N VAL A 65 -15.85 7.87 -4.39
CA VAL A 65 -14.87 6.89 -3.93
C VAL A 65 -13.91 6.64 -5.08
N ALA A 66 -12.63 6.89 -4.84
CA ALA A 66 -11.58 6.76 -5.83
C ALA A 66 -10.32 6.22 -5.14
N GLY A 67 -9.77 5.15 -5.66
CA GLY A 67 -8.52 4.56 -5.18
C GLY A 67 -7.62 4.19 -6.35
N ALA A 68 -6.32 4.31 -6.16
CA ALA A 68 -5.33 3.87 -7.13
C ALA A 68 -4.16 3.19 -6.42
N PRO A 69 -3.56 2.14 -7.01
CA PRO A 69 -2.31 1.61 -6.49
C PRO A 69 -1.23 2.68 -6.46
N PRO A 70 -0.33 2.70 -5.48
CA PRO A 70 0.80 3.61 -5.41
C PRO A 70 1.59 3.62 -6.71
N SER A 71 2.01 4.82 -7.13
CA SER A 71 2.77 5.02 -8.38
C SER A 71 3.48 6.38 -8.35
N GLY A 72 3.68 7.04 -9.48
CA GLY A 72 4.15 8.44 -9.52
C GLY A 72 3.10 9.43 -9.00
N SER A 73 3.46 10.71 -8.94
CA SER A 73 2.58 11.79 -8.48
C SER A 73 1.22 11.77 -9.19
N VAL A 74 0.17 12.05 -8.43
CA VAL A 74 -1.19 12.19 -8.95
C VAL A 74 -1.26 13.41 -9.87
N GLU A 75 -1.79 13.23 -11.07
CA GLU A 75 -1.97 14.36 -11.97
C GLU A 75 -3.03 15.32 -11.49
N ASP A 76 -2.79 16.61 -11.67
CA ASP A 76 -3.66 17.69 -11.19
C ASP A 76 -5.10 17.54 -11.69
N GLN A 77 -5.31 17.09 -12.92
CA GLN A 77 -6.66 16.88 -13.46
C GLN A 77 -7.44 15.80 -12.69
N ALA A 78 -6.78 14.72 -12.27
CA ALA A 78 -7.41 13.66 -11.48
C ALA A 78 -7.68 14.15 -10.05
N TYR A 79 -6.72 14.85 -9.46
CA TYR A 79 -6.84 15.44 -8.14
C TYR A 79 -7.99 16.46 -8.09
N GLU A 80 -8.05 17.40 -9.05
CA GLU A 80 -9.11 18.42 -9.13
C GLU A 80 -10.50 17.76 -9.29
N TYR A 81 -10.62 16.76 -10.17
CA TYR A 81 -11.89 16.07 -10.36
C TYR A 81 -12.44 15.44 -9.07
N ILE A 82 -11.56 14.79 -8.27
CA ILE A 82 -11.93 14.15 -7.01
C ILE A 82 -12.24 15.20 -5.95
N SER A 83 -11.35 16.19 -5.80
CA SER A 83 -11.47 17.25 -4.80
C SER A 83 -12.72 18.09 -5.01
N GLU A 84 -13.01 18.50 -6.27
CA GLU A 84 -14.20 19.28 -6.59
C GLU A 84 -15.50 18.57 -6.21
N LYS A 85 -15.60 17.25 -6.40
CA LYS A 85 -16.79 16.49 -5.99
C LYS A 85 -17.02 16.53 -4.48
N ILE A 86 -15.94 16.41 -3.70
CA ILE A 86 -16.00 16.51 -2.24
C ILE A 86 -16.40 17.91 -1.82
N ILE A 87 -15.73 18.92 -2.36
CA ILE A 87 -15.97 20.35 -2.06
C ILE A 87 -17.41 20.76 -2.41
N GLN A 88 -17.91 20.35 -3.58
CA GLN A 88 -19.29 20.62 -4.00
C GLN A 88 -20.31 19.98 -3.06
N ALA A 89 -20.07 18.77 -2.56
CA ALA A 89 -20.94 18.12 -1.59
C ALA A 89 -20.93 18.86 -0.25
N VAL A 90 -19.76 19.27 0.23
CA VAL A 90 -19.61 20.06 1.47
C VAL A 90 -20.30 21.42 1.34
N ALA A 91 -20.23 22.08 0.17
CA ALA A 91 -20.90 23.34 -0.12
C ALA A 91 -22.43 23.26 -0.08
N GLN A 92 -23.00 22.08 -0.31
CA GLN A 92 -24.45 21.84 -0.17
C GLN A 92 -24.90 21.74 1.30
N GLY A 93 -23.95 21.63 2.22
CA GLY A 93 -24.16 21.49 3.66
C GLY A 93 -24.14 20.05 4.13
N CYS A 94 -23.42 19.81 5.21
CA CYS A 94 -23.40 18.56 5.97
C CYS A 94 -23.07 18.83 7.43
N ASP A 95 -23.56 17.98 8.33
CA ASP A 95 -23.32 18.10 9.78
C ASP A 95 -21.99 17.49 10.19
N ALA A 96 -21.45 16.58 9.38
CA ALA A 96 -20.17 15.91 9.60
C ALA A 96 -19.57 15.42 8.28
N LEU A 97 -18.25 15.25 8.27
CA LEU A 97 -17.50 14.70 7.13
C LEU A 97 -16.59 13.57 7.59
N PHE A 98 -16.73 12.40 6.95
CA PHE A 98 -15.84 11.25 7.12
C PHE A 98 -14.96 11.11 5.89
N LEU A 99 -13.64 11.11 6.09
CA LEU A 99 -12.65 11.02 5.03
C LEU A 99 -11.78 9.75 5.23
N ASP A 100 -11.83 8.89 4.25
CA ASP A 100 -10.91 7.75 4.09
C ASP A 100 -9.77 8.21 3.17
N LEU A 101 -8.64 8.57 3.75
CA LEU A 101 -7.46 9.10 3.05
C LEU A 101 -6.26 8.21 3.32
N HIS A 102 -5.24 8.27 2.45
CA HIS A 102 -4.00 7.52 2.67
C HIS A 102 -3.04 8.29 3.61
N GLY A 103 -2.86 9.58 3.38
CA GLY A 103 -1.89 10.42 4.09
C GLY A 103 -0.50 10.49 3.44
N ALA A 104 -0.34 9.91 2.24
CA ALA A 104 0.90 9.97 1.47
C ALA A 104 0.66 10.34 0.00
N MET A 105 -0.46 10.99 -0.31
CA MET A 105 -0.79 11.41 -1.67
C MET A 105 0.02 12.64 -2.05
N VAL A 106 0.89 12.47 -3.05
CA VAL A 106 1.64 13.55 -3.69
C VAL A 106 1.03 13.83 -5.06
N THR A 107 0.72 15.09 -5.33
CA THR A 107 0.26 15.52 -6.67
C THR A 107 1.38 16.15 -7.47
N CYS A 108 1.13 16.51 -8.72
CA CYS A 108 2.14 17.21 -9.52
C CYS A 108 2.46 18.61 -8.98
N THR A 109 1.55 19.22 -8.20
CA THR A 109 1.66 20.60 -7.68
C THR A 109 1.72 20.67 -6.16
N HIS A 110 1.27 19.64 -5.42
CA HIS A 110 1.22 19.64 -3.97
C HIS A 110 1.94 18.41 -3.40
N GLU A 111 2.89 18.63 -2.50
CA GLU A 111 3.53 17.55 -1.72
C GLU A 111 2.55 16.92 -0.71
N ASP A 112 1.60 17.71 -0.21
CA ASP A 112 0.53 17.32 0.71
C ASP A 112 -0.82 17.46 0.00
N GLY A 113 -1.23 16.43 -0.73
CA GLY A 113 -2.50 16.41 -1.44
C GLY A 113 -3.69 16.34 -0.49
N GLU A 114 -3.56 15.66 0.63
CA GLU A 114 -4.61 15.53 1.64
C GLU A 114 -4.78 16.83 2.43
N GLY A 115 -3.70 17.49 2.85
CA GLY A 115 -3.77 18.78 3.52
C GLY A 115 -4.35 19.87 2.63
N GLU A 116 -4.02 19.87 1.32
CA GLU A 116 -4.64 20.79 0.36
C GLU A 116 -6.15 20.57 0.23
N LEU A 117 -6.60 19.32 0.18
CA LEU A 117 -8.03 19.00 0.19
C LEU A 117 -8.72 19.54 1.44
N LEU A 118 -8.15 19.33 2.63
CA LEU A 118 -8.69 19.82 3.89
C LEU A 118 -8.75 21.34 3.95
N ARG A 119 -7.73 22.03 3.41
CA ARG A 119 -7.72 23.50 3.32
C ARG A 119 -8.87 24.02 2.48
N ARG A 120 -9.09 23.43 1.29
CA ARG A 120 -10.21 23.79 0.41
C ARG A 120 -11.58 23.48 1.05
N ILE A 121 -11.69 22.41 1.81
CA ILE A 121 -12.91 22.11 2.58
C ILE A 121 -13.17 23.22 3.61
N ARG A 122 -12.15 23.65 4.35
CA ARG A 122 -12.26 24.71 5.35
C ARG A 122 -12.59 26.08 4.76
N GLU A 123 -12.18 26.37 3.52
CA GLU A 123 -12.57 27.59 2.79
C GLU A 123 -14.08 27.62 2.52
N VAL A 124 -14.70 26.48 2.26
CA VAL A 124 -16.14 26.36 1.94
C VAL A 124 -16.99 26.19 3.19
N ASN A 125 -16.52 25.43 4.17
CA ASN A 125 -17.19 25.21 5.45
C ASN A 125 -16.14 25.18 6.58
N PRO A 126 -15.88 26.35 7.22
CA PRO A 126 -14.86 26.47 8.24
C PRO A 126 -15.07 25.57 9.47
N ASP A 127 -16.32 25.29 9.82
CA ASP A 127 -16.69 24.70 11.10
C ASP A 127 -17.16 23.23 11.01
N VAL A 128 -17.26 22.65 9.80
CA VAL A 128 -17.74 21.27 9.66
C VAL A 128 -16.83 20.29 10.43
N PRO A 129 -17.37 19.45 11.32
CA PRO A 129 -16.59 18.43 12.00
C PRO A 129 -16.05 17.38 10.99
N ILE A 130 -14.74 17.07 11.07
CA ILE A 130 -14.06 16.18 10.12
C ILE A 130 -13.34 15.05 10.87
N ALA A 131 -13.69 13.80 10.56
CA ALA A 131 -12.92 12.62 10.93
C ALA A 131 -12.09 12.13 9.73
N VAL A 132 -10.80 11.86 9.97
CA VAL A 132 -9.87 11.34 8.97
C VAL A 132 -9.32 10.01 9.44
N ALA A 133 -9.47 8.95 8.63
CA ALA A 133 -8.77 7.69 8.79
C ALA A 133 -7.59 7.66 7.82
N LEU A 134 -6.40 7.25 8.30
CA LEU A 134 -5.15 7.23 7.54
C LEU A 134 -4.47 5.87 7.60
N ASP A 135 -3.79 5.53 6.52
CA ASP A 135 -2.82 4.44 6.49
C ASP A 135 -1.61 4.77 7.39
N MET A 136 -1.04 3.77 8.04
CA MET A 136 0.16 3.96 8.89
C MET A 136 1.42 4.35 8.11
N HIS A 137 1.38 4.30 6.78
CA HIS A 137 2.44 4.82 5.90
C HIS A 137 2.25 6.32 5.57
N ALA A 138 1.35 7.02 6.24
CA ALA A 138 1.15 8.46 6.06
C ALA A 138 2.46 9.24 6.32
N ASN A 139 2.72 10.22 5.47
CA ASN A 139 3.75 11.24 5.67
C ASN A 139 3.05 12.52 6.13
N LEU A 140 2.97 12.75 7.43
CA LEU A 140 2.11 13.78 7.99
C LEU A 140 2.65 15.19 7.77
N TYR A 141 1.74 16.07 7.39
CA TYR A 141 1.89 17.52 7.42
C TYR A 141 0.97 18.14 8.48
N ASP A 142 1.29 19.35 8.91
CA ASP A 142 0.53 20.08 9.93
C ASP A 142 -0.94 20.24 9.57
N ASP A 143 -1.23 20.53 8.30
CA ASP A 143 -2.59 20.79 7.81
C ASP A 143 -3.53 19.59 8.01
N ILE A 144 -3.04 18.34 7.89
CA ILE A 144 -3.85 17.15 8.11
C ILE A 144 -4.39 17.12 9.55
N VAL A 145 -3.55 17.42 10.52
CA VAL A 145 -3.93 17.39 11.94
C VAL A 145 -4.70 18.65 12.33
N ARG A 146 -4.20 19.83 11.95
CA ARG A 146 -4.78 21.12 12.33
C ARG A 146 -6.18 21.37 11.76
N LEU A 147 -6.46 20.87 10.56
CA LEU A 147 -7.73 21.09 9.85
C LEU A 147 -8.76 19.96 10.08
N SER A 148 -8.38 18.89 10.75
CA SER A 148 -9.28 17.79 11.14
C SER A 148 -9.77 17.97 12.57
N THR A 149 -10.95 17.42 12.88
CA THR A 149 -11.44 17.31 14.27
C THR A 149 -10.81 16.12 14.97
N ILE A 150 -10.64 15.01 14.23
CA ILE A 150 -9.98 13.79 14.70
C ILE A 150 -9.23 13.12 13.56
N VAL A 151 -8.04 12.62 13.84
CA VAL A 151 -7.23 11.77 12.96
C VAL A 151 -6.99 10.45 13.68
N ALA A 152 -7.23 9.33 12.99
CA ALA A 152 -6.87 8.00 13.45
C ALA A 152 -6.11 7.24 12.34
N GLY A 153 -5.03 6.56 12.70
CA GLY A 153 -4.21 5.76 11.79
C GLY A 153 -4.29 4.27 12.09
N TYR A 154 -4.03 3.43 11.10
CA TYR A 154 -3.96 1.98 11.29
C TYR A 154 -2.88 1.60 12.29
N HIS A 155 -3.17 0.62 13.15
CA HIS A 155 -2.22 0.03 14.08
C HIS A 155 -1.51 -1.20 13.52
N THR A 156 -1.91 -1.66 12.33
CA THR A 156 -1.42 -2.93 11.79
C THR A 156 -0.81 -2.81 10.39
N TYR A 157 0.29 -3.53 10.20
CA TYR A 157 0.89 -3.80 8.89
C TYR A 157 1.29 -5.29 8.86
N PRO A 158 0.54 -6.14 8.15
CA PRO A 158 -0.55 -5.88 7.17
C PRO A 158 -1.77 -5.14 7.74
N HIS A 159 -2.47 -4.38 6.88
CA HIS A 159 -3.61 -3.51 7.23
C HIS A 159 -4.89 -4.33 7.46
N ILE A 160 -5.02 -4.93 8.64
CA ILE A 160 -6.17 -5.75 8.99
C ILE A 160 -7.19 -5.03 9.86
N ASP A 161 -6.91 -3.79 10.27
CA ASP A 161 -7.71 -2.95 11.18
C ASP A 161 -8.24 -1.66 10.52
N MET A 162 -8.27 -1.61 9.18
CA MET A 162 -8.81 -0.47 8.43
C MET A 162 -10.24 -0.11 8.85
N TYR A 163 -11.07 -1.14 9.01
CA TYR A 163 -12.47 -0.98 9.41
C TYR A 163 -12.58 -0.40 10.83
N GLU A 164 -11.85 -0.95 11.78
CA GLU A 164 -11.85 -0.54 13.19
C GLU A 164 -11.30 0.87 13.36
N THR A 165 -10.28 1.25 12.58
CA THR A 165 -9.71 2.61 12.59
C THR A 165 -10.74 3.65 12.14
N ALA A 166 -11.44 3.40 11.05
CA ALA A 166 -12.49 4.30 10.59
C ALA A 166 -13.70 4.33 11.53
N GLU A 167 -14.08 3.17 12.11
CA GLU A 167 -15.12 3.11 13.13
C GLU A 167 -14.73 3.95 14.37
N LEU A 168 -13.48 3.87 14.83
CA LEU A 168 -12.96 4.69 15.94
C LEU A 168 -13.07 6.19 15.63
N ALA A 169 -12.50 6.63 14.50
CA ALA A 169 -12.51 8.04 14.11
C ALA A 169 -13.94 8.57 13.96
N GLY A 170 -14.82 7.80 13.30
CA GLY A 170 -16.22 8.17 13.11
C GLY A 170 -16.98 8.25 14.42
N ARG A 171 -16.80 7.31 15.35
CA ARG A 171 -17.43 7.30 16.68
C ARG A 171 -17.00 8.50 17.50
N ILE A 172 -15.70 8.82 17.56
CA ILE A 172 -15.19 9.99 18.29
C ILE A 172 -15.79 11.28 17.71
N LEU A 173 -15.91 11.39 16.37
CA LEU A 173 -16.53 12.56 15.75
C LEU A 173 -18.00 12.70 16.14
N LEU A 174 -18.78 11.63 16.15
CA LEU A 174 -20.19 11.68 16.56
C LEU A 174 -20.34 12.00 18.05
N GLU A 175 -19.47 11.48 18.90
CA GLU A 175 -19.42 11.84 20.33
C GLU A 175 -19.09 13.32 20.52
N HIS A 176 -18.16 13.87 19.71
CA HIS A 176 -17.85 15.31 19.71
C HIS A 176 -19.07 16.17 19.33
N ILE A 177 -19.77 15.82 18.25
CA ILE A 177 -20.98 16.52 17.81
C ILE A 177 -22.06 16.49 18.89
N GLY A 178 -22.16 15.37 19.63
CA GLY A 178 -23.07 15.20 20.77
C GLY A 178 -22.61 15.89 22.07
N ASN A 179 -21.51 16.63 22.04
CA ASN A 179 -20.86 17.25 23.20
C ASN A 179 -20.39 16.24 24.28
N GLY A 180 -20.10 15.01 23.90
CA GLY A 180 -19.57 13.97 24.78
C GLY A 180 -18.07 14.10 25.02
N VAL A 181 -17.31 14.45 23.97
CA VAL A 181 -15.85 14.65 23.99
C VAL A 181 -15.45 15.90 23.24
N ASN A 182 -14.28 16.46 23.55
CA ASN A 182 -13.67 17.57 22.81
C ASN A 182 -12.24 17.20 22.38
N PRO A 183 -12.06 16.57 21.21
CA PRO A 183 -10.74 16.11 20.77
C PRO A 183 -9.74 17.26 20.67
N THR A 184 -8.60 17.11 21.32
CA THR A 184 -7.42 17.96 21.16
C THR A 184 -6.26 17.08 20.71
N MET A 185 -5.56 17.48 19.65
CA MET A 185 -4.52 16.65 19.02
C MET A 185 -3.14 17.29 19.14
N ALA A 186 -2.15 16.47 19.49
CA ALA A 186 -0.73 16.80 19.37
C ALA A 186 -0.08 15.85 18.36
N TRP A 187 0.74 16.39 17.44
CA TRP A 187 1.51 15.59 16.52
C TRP A 187 2.98 15.98 16.53
N GLY A 188 3.81 15.09 16.00
CA GLY A 188 5.23 15.35 15.84
C GLY A 188 5.86 14.28 14.95
N ASN A 189 7.08 14.57 14.48
CA ASN A 189 7.75 13.70 13.54
C ASN A 189 9.25 13.60 13.88
N ASN A 190 9.83 12.43 13.72
CA ASN A 190 11.25 12.16 13.89
C ASN A 190 12.02 12.35 12.57
N PRO A 191 13.28 12.82 12.62
CA PRO A 191 14.13 12.88 11.44
C PRO A 191 14.66 11.48 11.08
N MET A 192 13.75 10.55 10.73
CA MET A 192 14.09 9.17 10.36
C MET A 192 13.17 8.62 9.28
N LEU A 193 13.74 7.83 8.38
CA LEU A 193 13.08 7.12 7.28
C LEU A 193 13.12 5.61 7.56
N PRO A 194 12.12 5.03 8.23
CA PRO A 194 12.05 3.59 8.42
C PRO A 194 12.02 2.84 7.09
N HIS A 195 12.83 1.78 6.95
CA HIS A 195 12.73 0.90 5.79
C HIS A 195 11.41 0.13 5.84
N ILE A 196 10.68 0.08 4.71
CA ILE A 196 9.35 -0.56 4.65
C ILE A 196 9.38 -2.00 5.17
N MET A 197 10.45 -2.76 4.85
CA MET A 197 10.62 -4.13 5.33
C MET A 197 10.81 -4.25 6.86
N ARG A 198 10.91 -3.12 7.58
CA ARG A 198 11.00 -3.04 9.05
C ARG A 198 9.81 -2.34 9.70
N GLN A 199 8.77 -2.09 8.92
CA GLN A 199 7.55 -1.43 9.40
C GLN A 199 6.44 -2.42 9.80
N GLY A 200 6.63 -3.73 9.57
CA GLY A 200 5.66 -4.76 9.95
C GLY A 200 5.36 -4.75 11.45
N THR A 201 4.08 -4.84 11.81
CA THR A 201 3.65 -4.75 13.21
C THR A 201 3.72 -6.08 13.97
N ASP A 202 4.07 -7.16 13.27
CA ASP A 202 4.46 -8.43 13.88
C ASP A 202 5.92 -8.42 14.39
N ASP A 203 6.73 -7.45 13.94
CA ASP A 203 8.16 -7.38 14.16
C ASP A 203 8.56 -6.20 15.04
N GLN A 204 9.68 -6.35 15.77
CA GLN A 204 10.27 -5.23 16.47
C GLN A 204 11.00 -4.29 15.49
N PRO A 205 11.01 -2.96 15.76
CA PRO A 205 10.49 -2.28 16.96
C PRO A 205 9.02 -1.89 16.85
N ASN A 206 8.41 -1.92 15.65
CA ASN A 206 7.08 -1.37 15.42
C ASN A 206 5.99 -2.09 16.24
N ARG A 207 6.13 -3.41 16.47
CA ARG A 207 5.22 -4.16 17.34
C ARG A 207 5.09 -3.55 18.73
N ALA A 208 6.21 -3.17 19.35
CA ALA A 208 6.18 -2.57 20.69
C ALA A 208 5.55 -1.19 20.68
N LEU A 209 5.88 -0.35 19.69
CA LEU A 209 5.31 1.00 19.55
C LEU A 209 3.79 0.97 19.33
N GLN A 210 3.28 0.10 18.47
CA GLN A 210 1.84 -0.04 18.25
C GLN A 210 1.13 -0.61 19.47
N ALA A 211 1.74 -1.57 20.17
CA ALA A 211 1.19 -2.09 21.41
C ALA A 211 1.10 -1.01 22.50
N ARG A 212 2.12 -0.14 22.60
CA ARG A 212 2.12 0.99 23.53
C ARG A 212 1.05 2.03 23.16
N ALA A 213 0.90 2.35 21.88
CA ALA A 213 -0.16 3.24 21.40
C ALA A 213 -1.55 2.73 21.81
N GLN A 214 -1.84 1.45 21.58
CA GLN A 214 -3.10 0.84 21.98
C GLN A 214 -3.28 0.78 23.50
N GLU A 215 -2.20 0.68 24.29
CA GLU A 215 -2.27 0.79 25.76
C GLU A 215 -2.67 2.19 26.18
N MET A 216 -2.08 3.23 25.59
CA MET A 216 -2.44 4.63 25.85
C MET A 216 -3.92 4.92 25.55
N GLU A 217 -4.48 4.31 24.49
CA GLU A 217 -5.91 4.40 24.19
C GLU A 217 -6.77 3.73 25.27
N ARG A 218 -6.37 2.56 25.75
CA ARG A 218 -7.06 1.88 26.87
C ARG A 218 -6.97 2.67 28.16
N ASP A 219 -5.91 3.44 28.36
CA ASP A 219 -5.68 4.29 29.53
C ASP A 219 -6.37 5.66 29.44
N GLY A 220 -7.08 5.94 28.33
CA GLY A 220 -8.00 7.09 28.23
C GLY A 220 -7.65 8.11 27.14
N ALA A 221 -6.61 7.91 26.33
CA ALA A 221 -6.47 8.69 25.10
C ALA A 221 -7.59 8.33 24.11
N LEU A 222 -8.08 9.30 23.34
CA LEU A 222 -9.17 9.07 22.38
C LEU A 222 -8.69 8.27 21.15
N ALA A 223 -7.50 8.60 20.63
CA ALA A 223 -6.81 7.89 19.56
C ALA A 223 -5.30 8.17 19.63
N VAL A 224 -4.49 7.14 19.39
CA VAL A 224 -3.03 7.25 19.37
C VAL A 224 -2.51 6.56 18.11
N SER A 225 -1.96 7.32 17.17
CA SER A 225 -1.58 6.82 15.86
C SER A 225 -0.09 6.95 15.64
N VAL A 226 0.57 5.82 15.36
CA VAL A 226 2.00 5.75 15.03
C VAL A 226 2.13 5.51 13.53
N PHE A 227 2.67 6.49 12.82
CA PHE A 227 2.89 6.44 11.39
C PHE A 227 4.37 6.20 11.09
N THR A 228 4.67 5.16 10.35
CA THR A 228 6.04 4.83 9.95
C THR A 228 6.51 5.61 8.71
N GLY A 229 5.56 6.21 7.99
CA GLY A 229 5.81 6.99 6.80
C GLY A 229 6.08 6.15 5.55
N PHE A 230 6.17 6.84 4.41
CA PHE A 230 6.47 6.25 3.11
C PHE A 230 7.70 6.96 2.49
N PRO A 231 8.92 6.47 2.74
CA PRO A 231 10.16 7.13 2.31
C PRO A 231 10.30 7.33 0.81
N HIS A 232 9.78 6.37 0.00
CA HIS A 232 9.86 6.42 -1.46
C HIS A 232 9.07 7.57 -2.10
N ALA A 233 8.25 8.29 -1.33
CA ALA A 233 7.57 9.49 -1.82
C ALA A 233 8.54 10.67 -2.08
N ASP A 234 9.72 10.67 -1.44
CA ASP A 234 10.74 11.73 -1.55
C ASP A 234 10.14 13.14 -1.42
N ILE A 235 9.45 13.39 -0.31
CA ILE A 235 8.85 14.68 0.05
C ILE A 235 9.39 15.22 1.36
N THR A 236 9.21 16.50 1.62
CA THR A 236 9.82 17.19 2.76
C THR A 236 9.51 16.53 4.12
N GLN A 237 8.27 16.09 4.34
CA GLN A 237 7.83 15.49 5.61
C GLN A 237 7.82 13.95 5.60
N ALA A 238 8.44 13.29 4.62
CA ALA A 238 8.54 11.83 4.64
C ALA A 238 9.20 11.34 5.94
N GLY A 239 8.64 10.27 6.51
CA GLY A 239 9.21 9.59 7.66
C GLY A 239 8.25 9.37 8.83
N PHE A 240 8.85 8.99 9.96
CA PHE A 240 8.13 8.55 11.16
C PHE A 240 7.44 9.71 11.87
N SER A 241 6.17 9.55 12.22
CA SER A 241 5.39 10.54 12.96
C SER A 241 4.39 9.91 13.92
N VAL A 242 3.90 10.69 14.88
CA VAL A 242 2.91 10.29 15.88
C VAL A 242 1.84 11.37 15.99
N VAL A 243 0.58 10.96 16.07
CA VAL A 243 -0.56 11.81 16.45
C VAL A 243 -1.22 11.23 17.68
N VAL A 244 -1.48 12.05 18.67
CA VAL A 244 -2.24 11.68 19.86
C VAL A 244 -3.43 12.61 20.02
N ALA A 245 -4.62 12.06 20.16
CA ALA A 245 -5.85 12.76 20.46
C ALA A 245 -6.29 12.45 21.88
N THR A 246 -6.61 13.48 22.65
CA THR A 246 -7.13 13.38 24.03
C THR A 246 -8.41 14.18 24.19
N ASP A 247 -9.19 13.93 25.23
CA ASP A 247 -10.37 14.71 25.54
C ASP A 247 -9.99 16.00 26.30
N ASN A 248 -9.88 17.09 25.56
CA ASN A 248 -9.59 18.44 26.08
C ASN A 248 -8.32 18.55 26.95
N ASP A 249 -7.32 17.68 26.73
CA ASP A 249 -6.05 17.70 27.46
C ASP A 249 -4.85 17.68 26.48
N LEU A 250 -4.55 18.86 25.94
CA LEU A 250 -3.44 19.03 25.00
C LEU A 250 -2.06 18.72 25.64
N ASN A 251 -1.92 18.92 26.97
CA ASN A 251 -0.67 18.63 27.66
C ASN A 251 -0.41 17.12 27.69
N LEU A 252 -1.41 16.34 28.03
CA LEU A 252 -1.33 14.88 27.99
C LEU A 252 -1.06 14.40 26.56
N ALA A 253 -1.72 14.99 25.55
CA ALA A 253 -1.46 14.64 24.16
C ALA A 253 0.01 14.87 23.76
N HIS A 254 0.62 15.98 24.19
CA HIS A 254 2.05 16.24 23.98
C HIS A 254 2.95 15.24 24.70
N GLU A 255 2.67 14.91 25.95
CA GLU A 255 3.45 13.96 26.75
C GLU A 255 3.45 12.56 26.10
N LEU A 256 2.30 12.02 25.75
CA LEU A 256 2.17 10.70 25.15
C LEU A 256 2.80 10.65 23.75
N ARG A 257 2.64 11.72 22.94
CA ARG A 257 3.31 11.86 21.64
C ARG A 257 4.83 11.79 21.80
N ASP A 258 5.40 12.56 22.74
CA ASP A 258 6.85 12.65 22.92
C ASP A 258 7.42 11.33 23.44
N GLU A 259 6.73 10.60 24.30
CA GLU A 259 7.10 9.26 24.75
C GLU A 259 7.31 8.32 23.54
N LEU A 260 6.34 8.24 22.64
CA LEU A 260 6.42 7.36 21.46
C LEU A 260 7.50 7.80 20.46
N LEU A 261 7.66 9.11 20.25
CA LEU A 261 8.72 9.64 19.39
C LEU A 261 10.11 9.35 19.96
N ASP A 262 10.32 9.49 21.27
CA ASP A 262 11.59 9.20 21.93
C ASP A 262 11.92 7.72 21.91
N GLU A 263 10.91 6.84 22.14
CA GLU A 263 11.10 5.40 22.04
C GLU A 263 11.47 4.96 20.61
N ALA A 264 10.76 5.46 19.61
CA ALA A 264 11.07 5.18 18.21
C ALA A 264 12.47 5.66 17.82
N TRP A 265 12.85 6.86 18.28
CA TRP A 265 14.18 7.39 18.02
C TRP A 265 15.30 6.58 18.67
N ALA A 266 15.11 6.14 19.91
CA ALA A 266 16.07 5.28 20.60
C ALA A 266 16.30 3.97 19.84
N GLN A 267 15.25 3.43 19.21
CA GLN A 267 15.28 2.17 18.47
C GLN A 267 15.48 2.33 16.95
N ARG A 268 15.79 3.56 16.45
CA ARG A 268 15.85 3.86 15.00
C ARG A 268 16.72 2.92 14.16
N LYS A 269 17.79 2.33 14.75
CA LYS A 269 18.67 1.39 14.07
C LYS A 269 17.96 0.07 13.69
N LEU A 270 16.94 -0.31 14.44
CA LEU A 270 16.16 -1.52 14.15
C LEU A 270 15.20 -1.34 12.97
N PHE A 271 14.93 -0.09 12.58
CA PHE A 271 14.15 0.23 11.38
C PHE A 271 14.97 0.18 10.08
N VAL A 272 16.27 -0.17 10.14
CA VAL A 272 17.10 -0.33 8.95
C VAL A 272 17.14 -1.80 8.54
N TYR A 273 16.71 -2.08 7.31
CA TYR A 273 16.71 -3.42 6.74
C TYR A 273 18.13 -3.82 6.31
N GLN A 274 18.50 -5.08 6.59
CA GLN A 274 19.80 -5.62 6.19
C GLN A 274 19.62 -6.41 4.91
N LEU A 275 20.36 -6.03 3.87
CA LEU A 275 20.28 -6.64 2.54
C LEU A 275 21.06 -7.95 2.48
N GLU A 276 20.48 -8.93 1.79
CA GLU A 276 21.14 -10.16 1.37
C GLU A 276 21.25 -10.18 -0.16
N PRO A 277 22.40 -10.53 -0.75
CA PRO A 277 22.54 -10.64 -2.21
C PRO A 277 21.53 -11.62 -2.82
N LEU A 278 20.96 -11.29 -3.97
CA LEU A 278 19.90 -12.05 -4.62
C LEU A 278 20.27 -13.53 -4.83
N GLU A 279 21.49 -13.80 -5.33
CA GLU A 279 21.96 -15.16 -5.58
C GLU A 279 22.01 -16.00 -4.30
N GLN A 280 22.35 -15.37 -3.16
CA GLN A 280 22.40 -16.05 -1.86
C GLN A 280 21.00 -16.36 -1.34
N SER A 281 20.07 -15.40 -1.47
CA SER A 281 18.67 -15.58 -1.09
C SER A 281 18.03 -16.73 -1.89
N VAL A 282 18.22 -16.77 -3.22
CA VAL A 282 17.66 -17.84 -4.05
C VAL A 282 18.33 -19.19 -3.75
N ALA A 283 19.65 -19.24 -3.51
CA ALA A 283 20.34 -20.46 -3.10
C ALA A 283 19.84 -20.99 -1.75
N LYS A 284 19.53 -20.08 -0.80
CA LYS A 284 18.90 -20.42 0.47
C LYS A 284 17.50 -21.02 0.25
N ALA A 285 16.67 -20.39 -0.60
CA ALA A 285 15.35 -20.93 -0.94
C ALA A 285 15.46 -22.34 -1.53
N ARG A 286 16.38 -22.57 -2.48
CA ARG A 286 16.64 -23.89 -3.06
C ARG A 286 16.99 -24.92 -1.99
N THR A 287 17.91 -24.61 -1.10
CA THR A 287 18.32 -25.51 -0.01
C THR A 287 17.17 -25.85 0.94
N LEU A 288 16.32 -24.85 1.25
CA LEU A 288 15.11 -25.08 2.04
C LEU A 288 14.12 -25.98 1.30
N GLY A 289 13.96 -25.80 -0.02
CA GLY A 289 13.09 -26.63 -0.84
C GLY A 289 13.53 -28.06 -1.03
N GLU A 290 14.83 -28.36 -0.90
CA GLU A 290 15.36 -29.74 -0.96
C GLU A 290 14.94 -30.60 0.24
N LYS A 291 14.63 -29.97 1.37
CA LYS A 291 14.10 -30.66 2.55
C LYS A 291 12.68 -31.14 2.26
N GLN A 292 12.45 -32.44 2.17
CA GLN A 292 11.09 -32.96 2.08
C GLN A 292 10.32 -32.61 3.37
N SER A 293 9.19 -31.92 3.21
CA SER A 293 8.30 -31.57 4.31
C SER A 293 6.86 -31.48 3.77
N GLU A 294 5.93 -32.00 4.54
CA GLU A 294 4.49 -31.85 4.27
C GLU A 294 3.93 -30.50 4.78
N GLU A 295 4.78 -29.65 5.37
CA GLU A 295 4.37 -28.42 6.07
C GLU A 295 4.12 -27.21 5.16
N GLY A 296 4.03 -27.38 3.85
CA GLY A 296 3.75 -26.33 2.89
C GLY A 296 4.98 -25.84 2.09
N PRO A 297 4.79 -24.83 1.21
CA PRO A 297 5.81 -24.32 0.31
C PRO A 297 6.87 -23.47 1.01
N VAL A 298 8.02 -23.30 0.34
CA VAL A 298 8.93 -22.17 0.60
C VAL A 298 8.44 -20.96 -0.18
N LEU A 299 8.22 -19.84 0.49
CA LEU A 299 7.79 -18.60 -0.12
C LEU A 299 9.01 -17.74 -0.49
N ILE A 300 9.10 -17.33 -1.75
CA ILE A 300 10.11 -16.44 -2.30
C ILE A 300 9.47 -15.07 -2.53
N LEU A 301 9.94 -14.03 -1.84
CA LEU A 301 9.40 -12.69 -1.94
C LEU A 301 10.30 -11.78 -2.78
N ASP A 302 9.85 -11.39 -3.95
CA ASP A 302 10.43 -10.28 -4.72
C ASP A 302 9.91 -8.96 -4.14
N HIS A 303 10.56 -8.47 -3.08
CA HIS A 303 10.07 -7.31 -2.32
C HIS A 303 10.47 -5.96 -2.92
N TYR A 304 11.32 -5.93 -3.96
CA TYR A 304 11.68 -4.69 -4.64
C TYR A 304 10.68 -4.25 -5.70
N ASP A 305 9.78 -5.13 -6.13
CA ASP A 305 8.78 -4.85 -7.16
C ASP A 305 7.34 -5.06 -6.68
N ASN A 306 7.05 -4.60 -5.46
CA ASN A 306 5.73 -4.65 -4.84
C ASN A 306 4.84 -3.52 -5.35
N THR A 307 3.65 -3.85 -5.88
CA THR A 307 2.70 -2.88 -6.41
C THR A 307 2.07 -1.98 -5.34
N ALA A 308 1.86 -2.48 -4.13
CA ALA A 308 1.36 -1.66 -3.02
C ALA A 308 2.38 -0.63 -2.53
N SER A 309 3.62 -0.68 -3.00
CA SER A 309 4.66 0.33 -2.74
C SER A 309 5.09 1.07 -4.01
N GLY A 310 4.33 0.98 -5.10
CA GLY A 310 4.62 1.64 -6.37
C GLY A 310 5.47 0.81 -7.35
N GLY A 311 5.72 -0.47 -7.07
CA GLY A 311 6.42 -1.38 -7.96
C GLY A 311 5.73 -1.55 -9.30
N THR A 312 6.52 -1.75 -10.35
CA THR A 312 6.02 -1.92 -11.72
C THR A 312 5.37 -3.28 -11.96
N MET A 313 5.61 -4.24 -11.07
CA MET A 313 5.20 -5.65 -11.20
C MET A 313 5.73 -6.33 -12.48
N ASP A 314 6.66 -5.71 -13.20
CA ASP A 314 7.19 -6.24 -14.46
C ASP A 314 8.67 -6.62 -14.41
N THR A 315 9.36 -6.41 -13.29
CA THR A 315 10.76 -6.79 -13.16
C THR A 315 10.95 -8.30 -13.15
N THR A 316 12.03 -8.75 -13.74
CA THR A 316 12.28 -10.17 -14.03
C THR A 316 13.46 -10.77 -13.26
N ASN A 317 14.18 -9.94 -12.50
CA ASN A 317 15.47 -10.32 -11.89
C ASN A 317 15.38 -11.53 -10.94
N VAL A 318 14.38 -11.56 -10.05
CA VAL A 318 14.21 -12.70 -9.14
C VAL A 318 13.78 -13.95 -9.90
N LEU A 319 12.86 -13.85 -10.88
CA LEU A 319 12.46 -14.96 -11.72
C LEU A 319 13.64 -15.50 -12.55
N ALA A 320 14.46 -14.60 -13.10
CA ALA A 320 15.66 -15.00 -13.84
C ALA A 320 16.61 -15.83 -12.98
N GLU A 321 16.84 -15.41 -11.75
CA GLU A 321 17.72 -16.12 -10.81
C GLU A 321 17.12 -17.48 -10.37
N VAL A 322 15.81 -17.52 -10.11
CA VAL A 322 15.07 -18.76 -9.81
C VAL A 322 15.23 -19.78 -10.94
N LEU A 323 15.08 -19.35 -12.21
CA LEU A 323 15.27 -20.19 -13.38
C LEU A 323 16.75 -20.61 -13.56
N ALA A 324 17.69 -19.69 -13.38
CA ALA A 324 19.12 -19.94 -13.51
C ALA A 324 19.64 -20.94 -12.48
N GLN A 325 19.13 -20.91 -11.24
CA GLN A 325 19.47 -21.87 -10.19
C GLN A 325 18.70 -23.19 -10.29
N GLY A 326 17.77 -23.32 -11.26
CA GLY A 326 17.06 -24.56 -11.54
C GLY A 326 16.07 -24.97 -10.46
N LEU A 327 15.38 -24.02 -9.82
CA LEU A 327 14.31 -24.33 -8.88
C LEU A 327 13.15 -24.98 -9.64
N GLU A 328 12.64 -26.08 -9.13
CA GLU A 328 11.57 -26.87 -9.72
C GLU A 328 10.28 -26.78 -8.91
N ASP A 329 9.12 -26.98 -9.56
CA ASP A 329 7.79 -26.91 -8.94
C ASP A 329 7.51 -25.58 -8.28
N VAL A 330 7.72 -24.51 -9.05
CA VAL A 330 7.49 -23.12 -8.66
C VAL A 330 6.18 -22.63 -9.25
N ALA A 331 5.34 -21.99 -8.44
CA ALA A 331 4.23 -21.16 -8.91
C ALA A 331 4.53 -19.68 -8.61
N PHE A 332 4.60 -18.86 -9.64
CA PHE A 332 4.88 -17.43 -9.53
C PHE A 332 3.64 -16.58 -9.80
N CYS A 333 3.23 -15.80 -8.83
CA CYS A 333 2.19 -14.80 -8.94
C CYS A 333 2.76 -13.42 -8.57
N GLY A 334 3.03 -12.54 -9.51
CA GLY A 334 2.90 -12.71 -10.94
C GLY A 334 3.64 -11.56 -11.60
N ILE A 335 3.56 -11.49 -12.90
CA ILE A 335 4.22 -10.44 -13.67
C ILE A 335 3.19 -9.67 -14.50
N PHE A 336 3.25 -8.33 -14.45
CA PHE A 336 2.40 -7.46 -15.26
C PHE A 336 2.97 -7.34 -16.67
N ASP A 337 2.28 -7.91 -17.66
CA ASP A 337 2.64 -7.81 -19.06
C ASP A 337 1.42 -8.07 -19.97
N PRO A 338 0.59 -7.05 -20.24
CA PRO A 338 -0.60 -7.20 -21.09
C PRO A 338 -0.29 -7.68 -22.51
N ASP A 339 0.87 -7.30 -23.06
CA ASP A 339 1.28 -7.73 -24.41
C ASP A 339 1.59 -9.23 -24.45
N ALA A 340 2.28 -9.74 -23.42
CA ALA A 340 2.54 -11.16 -23.29
C ALA A 340 1.24 -11.96 -23.06
N VAL A 341 0.29 -11.42 -22.27
CA VAL A 341 -1.06 -12.01 -22.13
C VAL A 341 -1.73 -12.11 -23.51
N LYS A 342 -1.68 -11.06 -24.33
CA LYS A 342 -2.26 -11.07 -25.68
C LYS A 342 -1.64 -12.13 -26.58
N VAL A 343 -0.30 -12.26 -26.58
CA VAL A 343 0.40 -13.30 -27.33
C VAL A 343 -0.08 -14.70 -26.92
N MET A 344 -0.22 -14.95 -25.60
CA MET A 344 -0.70 -16.23 -25.09
C MET A 344 -2.18 -16.48 -25.42
N GLN A 345 -3.03 -15.44 -25.40
CA GLN A 345 -4.44 -15.56 -25.83
C GLN A 345 -4.54 -15.93 -27.30
N ASP A 346 -3.74 -15.28 -28.19
CA ASP A 346 -3.76 -15.55 -29.62
C ASP A 346 -3.25 -16.97 -29.95
N ALA A 347 -2.30 -17.47 -29.18
CA ALA A 347 -1.80 -18.84 -29.33
C ALA A 347 -2.82 -19.90 -28.83
N GLY A 348 -3.56 -19.60 -27.78
CA GLY A 348 -4.53 -20.50 -27.17
C GLY A 348 -3.92 -21.53 -26.22
N VAL A 349 -4.78 -22.05 -25.33
CA VAL A 349 -4.38 -23.05 -24.31
C VAL A 349 -3.85 -24.31 -24.95
N GLY A 350 -2.78 -24.88 -24.37
CA GLY A 350 -2.10 -26.11 -24.79
C GLY A 350 -1.00 -25.90 -25.80
N ASN A 351 -0.92 -24.75 -26.46
CA ASN A 351 0.09 -24.43 -27.46
C ASN A 351 1.39 -23.89 -26.84
N GLU A 352 2.48 -24.12 -27.53
CA GLU A 352 3.78 -23.56 -27.19
C GLU A 352 3.94 -22.16 -27.77
N VAL A 353 4.51 -21.25 -27.00
CA VAL A 353 4.82 -19.89 -27.40
C VAL A 353 6.22 -19.49 -26.99
N SER A 354 6.85 -18.67 -27.85
CA SER A 354 8.09 -17.96 -27.48
C SER A 354 7.75 -16.47 -27.35
N LEU A 355 8.06 -15.88 -26.19
CA LEU A 355 7.74 -14.49 -25.91
C LEU A 355 8.82 -13.80 -25.08
N SER A 356 8.81 -12.47 -25.13
CA SER A 356 9.63 -11.60 -24.29
C SER A 356 8.79 -11.12 -23.12
N LEU A 357 9.10 -11.57 -21.90
CA LEU A 357 8.29 -11.38 -20.70
C LEU A 357 8.86 -10.31 -19.79
N GLY A 358 8.03 -9.36 -19.38
CA GLY A 358 8.34 -8.31 -18.40
C GLY A 358 9.51 -7.43 -18.76
N GLY A 359 10.06 -6.67 -17.83
CA GLY A 359 11.22 -5.80 -17.99
C GLY A 359 11.03 -4.67 -19.02
N LYS A 360 9.80 -4.31 -19.33
CA LYS A 360 9.44 -3.36 -20.39
C LYS A 360 9.21 -1.95 -19.87
N LEU A 361 8.79 -1.82 -18.61
CA LEU A 361 8.48 -0.54 -17.99
C LEU A 361 9.75 0.18 -17.55
N THR A 362 9.73 1.51 -17.64
CA THR A 362 10.83 2.35 -17.19
C THR A 362 10.65 2.72 -15.74
N MET A 363 11.76 2.77 -15.00
CA MET A 363 11.82 3.17 -13.59
C MET A 363 12.73 4.41 -13.46
N PRO A 364 12.19 5.63 -13.72
CA PRO A 364 13.04 6.85 -13.77
C PRO A 364 13.75 7.18 -12.45
N ALA A 365 13.18 6.74 -11.30
CA ALA A 365 13.78 6.92 -9.98
C ALA A 365 15.04 6.08 -9.75
N LEU A 366 15.21 5.02 -10.53
CA LEU A 366 16.39 4.15 -10.50
C LEU A 366 17.26 4.41 -11.74
N GLN A 367 18.57 4.42 -11.57
CA GLN A 367 19.50 4.48 -12.71
C GLN A 367 19.69 3.10 -13.37
N ARG A 368 18.83 2.15 -13.07
CA ARG A 368 18.82 0.77 -13.56
C ARG A 368 17.54 0.49 -14.33
N LYS A 369 17.59 -0.47 -15.24
CA LYS A 369 16.46 -0.95 -16.01
C LYS A 369 16.39 -2.47 -15.93
N SER A 370 15.20 -3.01 -15.70
CA SER A 370 14.96 -4.45 -15.85
C SER A 370 15.11 -4.86 -17.31
N GLN A 371 15.38 -6.14 -17.55
CA GLN A 371 15.52 -6.69 -18.90
C GLN A 371 14.42 -7.74 -19.10
N PRO A 372 13.78 -7.77 -20.26
CA PRO A 372 12.83 -8.82 -20.59
C PRO A 372 13.48 -10.20 -20.58
N LEU A 373 12.75 -11.21 -20.13
CA LEU A 373 13.14 -12.62 -20.27
C LEU A 373 12.56 -13.20 -21.55
N ASN A 374 13.42 -13.74 -22.42
CA ASN A 374 12.98 -14.50 -23.57
C ASN A 374 12.73 -15.94 -23.15
N LEU A 375 11.47 -16.36 -23.12
CA LEU A 375 11.02 -17.65 -22.65
C LEU A 375 10.25 -18.39 -23.73
N THR A 376 10.44 -19.70 -23.79
CA THR A 376 9.59 -20.62 -24.55
C THR A 376 8.88 -21.52 -23.57
N GLY A 377 7.56 -21.59 -23.65
CA GLY A 377 6.75 -22.37 -22.74
C GLY A 377 5.37 -22.68 -23.30
N ARG A 378 4.61 -23.46 -22.55
CA ARG A 378 3.23 -23.83 -22.92
C ARG A 378 2.23 -22.91 -22.23
N VAL A 379 1.25 -22.44 -22.97
CA VAL A 379 0.07 -21.74 -22.38
C VAL A 379 -0.77 -22.79 -21.66
N LYS A 380 -0.72 -22.77 -20.32
CA LYS A 380 -1.42 -23.74 -19.47
C LYS A 380 -2.89 -23.40 -19.29
N LEU A 381 -3.18 -22.10 -19.09
CA LEU A 381 -4.51 -21.62 -18.75
C LEU A 381 -4.68 -20.14 -19.14
N LEU A 382 -5.93 -19.75 -19.42
CA LEU A 382 -6.40 -18.37 -19.57
C LEU A 382 -7.58 -18.15 -18.61
N SER A 383 -7.64 -17.02 -17.92
CA SER A 383 -8.66 -16.66 -16.92
C SER A 383 -9.05 -15.19 -17.05
N GLU A 384 -10.23 -14.82 -16.58
CA GLU A 384 -10.62 -13.43 -16.39
C GLU A 384 -9.90 -12.78 -15.18
N GLY A 385 -9.25 -13.57 -14.34
CA GLY A 385 -8.41 -13.12 -13.24
C GLY A 385 -9.18 -12.41 -12.11
N ARG A 386 -10.44 -12.81 -11.86
CA ARG A 386 -11.27 -12.20 -10.81
C ARG A 386 -11.65 -13.22 -9.75
N PHE A 387 -11.57 -12.80 -8.48
CA PHE A 387 -11.97 -13.64 -7.35
C PHE A 387 -12.40 -12.79 -6.15
N PRO A 388 -13.27 -13.31 -5.26
CA PRO A 388 -13.61 -12.63 -4.01
C PRO A 388 -12.42 -12.63 -3.05
N THR A 389 -12.11 -11.49 -2.45
CA THR A 389 -11.09 -11.37 -1.40
C THR A 389 -11.60 -12.01 -0.11
N THR A 390 -10.86 -13.00 0.40
CA THR A 390 -11.25 -13.81 1.56
C THR A 390 -10.45 -13.51 2.82
N ILE A 391 -9.27 -12.92 2.68
CA ILE A 391 -8.38 -12.53 3.77
C ILE A 391 -8.94 -11.33 4.55
N ALA A 392 -8.38 -11.07 5.73
CA ALA A 392 -8.84 -9.97 6.60
C ALA A 392 -8.74 -8.60 5.89
N MET A 393 -7.66 -8.36 5.15
CA MET A 393 -7.44 -7.13 4.41
C MET A 393 -8.34 -7.05 3.18
N GLY A 394 -9.37 -6.19 3.21
CA GLY A 394 -10.29 -6.00 2.10
C GLY A 394 -11.33 -7.11 1.91
N ARG A 395 -11.63 -7.92 2.93
CA ARG A 395 -12.66 -8.94 2.87
C ARG A 395 -13.99 -8.38 2.36
N GLY A 396 -14.60 -9.10 1.42
CA GLY A 396 -15.87 -8.72 0.80
C GLY A 396 -15.72 -7.94 -0.50
N LEU A 397 -14.50 -7.49 -0.84
CA LEU A 397 -14.19 -6.89 -2.15
C LEU A 397 -13.86 -7.96 -3.19
N ILE A 398 -13.85 -7.56 -4.46
CA ILE A 398 -13.39 -8.40 -5.58
C ILE A 398 -11.99 -7.96 -5.99
N THR A 399 -11.03 -8.87 -5.95
CA THR A 399 -9.72 -8.66 -6.58
C THR A 399 -9.81 -8.93 -8.09
N ASP A 400 -9.23 -8.04 -8.89
CA ASP A 400 -9.25 -8.09 -10.35
C ASP A 400 -7.82 -7.96 -10.91
N MET A 401 -7.25 -9.08 -11.34
CA MET A 401 -5.92 -9.17 -11.98
C MET A 401 -5.96 -8.85 -13.48
N GLY A 402 -7.15 -8.57 -14.02
CA GLY A 402 -7.42 -8.50 -15.45
C GLY A 402 -7.29 -9.88 -16.12
N VAL A 403 -7.31 -9.87 -17.45
CA VAL A 403 -7.05 -11.11 -18.18
C VAL A 403 -5.70 -11.67 -17.76
N THR A 404 -5.72 -12.92 -17.34
CA THR A 404 -4.57 -13.61 -16.74
C THR A 404 -4.27 -14.87 -17.54
N ALA A 405 -3.01 -15.08 -17.82
CA ALA A 405 -2.52 -16.28 -18.50
C ALA A 405 -1.45 -16.98 -17.65
N VAL A 406 -1.39 -18.30 -17.70
CA VAL A 406 -0.33 -19.09 -17.07
C VAL A 406 0.56 -19.68 -18.15
N LEU A 407 1.85 -19.30 -18.11
CA LEU A 407 2.91 -19.87 -18.94
C LEU A 407 3.68 -20.91 -18.12
N THR A 408 3.73 -22.15 -18.60
CA THR A 408 4.57 -23.20 -17.99
C THR A 408 5.90 -23.31 -18.72
N VAL A 409 7.00 -23.08 -18.02
CA VAL A 409 8.38 -23.23 -18.48
C VAL A 409 9.03 -24.33 -17.67
N GLY A 410 9.24 -25.51 -18.24
CA GLY A 410 9.66 -26.69 -17.49
C GLY A 410 8.63 -27.05 -16.41
N THR A 411 9.01 -26.93 -15.13
CA THR A 411 8.16 -27.16 -13.97
C THR A 411 7.75 -25.85 -13.26
N VAL A 412 7.99 -24.70 -13.88
CA VAL A 412 7.68 -23.37 -13.34
C VAL A 412 6.43 -22.83 -14.00
N ASP A 413 5.39 -22.57 -13.24
CA ASP A 413 4.16 -21.91 -13.68
C ASP A 413 4.26 -20.41 -13.40
N ILE A 414 4.25 -19.59 -14.45
CA ILE A 414 4.37 -18.14 -14.40
C ILE A 414 3.01 -17.52 -14.70
N MET A 415 2.40 -16.84 -13.74
CA MET A 415 1.17 -16.09 -13.96
C MET A 415 1.52 -14.73 -14.55
N VAL A 416 0.95 -14.43 -15.70
CA VAL A 416 1.09 -13.14 -16.40
C VAL A 416 -0.26 -12.45 -16.38
N VAL A 417 -0.29 -11.23 -15.85
CA VAL A 417 -1.51 -10.47 -15.57
C VAL A 417 -1.58 -9.20 -16.42
N SER A 418 -2.79 -8.74 -16.71
CA SER A 418 -3.01 -7.50 -17.46
C SER A 418 -3.40 -6.30 -16.61
N ARG A 419 -3.49 -6.45 -15.29
CA ARG A 419 -3.69 -5.37 -14.31
C ARG A 419 -2.73 -5.49 -13.16
N HIS A 420 -2.32 -4.36 -12.60
CA HIS A 420 -1.54 -4.32 -11.37
C HIS A 420 -2.40 -4.74 -10.19
N PHE A 421 -1.86 -5.61 -9.34
CA PHE A 421 -2.42 -5.98 -8.04
C PHE A 421 -1.30 -6.49 -7.13
N GLU A 422 -1.52 -6.52 -5.84
CA GLU A 422 -0.60 -7.20 -4.92
C GLU A 422 -1.12 -8.61 -4.61
N PRO A 423 -0.27 -9.65 -4.76
CA PRO A 423 -0.65 -11.03 -4.47
C PRO A 423 -0.64 -11.30 -2.96
N VAL A 424 -1.70 -10.95 -2.26
CA VAL A 424 -1.84 -11.09 -0.80
C VAL A 424 -2.82 -12.19 -0.38
N ASP A 425 -3.74 -12.57 -1.29
CA ASP A 425 -4.74 -13.62 -1.06
C ASP A 425 -4.42 -14.86 -1.90
N PRO A 426 -4.36 -16.07 -1.32
CA PRO A 426 -4.19 -17.33 -2.06
C PRO A 426 -5.20 -17.55 -3.18
N GLY A 427 -6.32 -16.81 -3.15
CA GLY A 427 -7.30 -16.75 -4.22
C GLY A 427 -6.70 -16.40 -5.58
N CYS A 428 -5.60 -15.63 -5.65
CA CYS A 428 -4.92 -15.32 -6.90
C CYS A 428 -4.43 -16.58 -7.63
N PHE A 429 -3.87 -17.57 -6.91
CA PHE A 429 -3.46 -18.85 -7.47
C PHE A 429 -4.66 -19.74 -7.79
N ARG A 430 -5.65 -19.80 -6.89
CA ARG A 430 -6.85 -20.65 -7.08
C ARG A 430 -7.68 -20.18 -8.28
N ALA A 431 -7.71 -18.87 -8.56
CA ALA A 431 -8.40 -18.31 -9.73
C ALA A 431 -7.83 -18.80 -11.08
N VAL A 432 -6.63 -19.37 -11.06
CA VAL A 432 -5.96 -20.00 -12.22
C VAL A 432 -5.72 -21.50 -12.02
N GLY A 433 -6.46 -22.15 -11.09
CA GLY A 433 -6.41 -23.59 -10.89
C GLY A 433 -5.11 -24.11 -10.27
N ILE A 434 -4.37 -23.27 -9.54
CA ILE A 434 -3.16 -23.65 -8.80
C ILE A 434 -3.52 -23.68 -7.32
N GLU A 435 -3.33 -24.84 -6.65
CA GLU A 435 -3.42 -24.89 -5.19
C GLU A 435 -2.04 -24.57 -4.60
N PRO A 436 -1.92 -23.46 -3.83
CA PRO A 436 -0.64 -23.00 -3.30
C PRO A 436 0.08 -24.03 -2.43
N THR A 437 -0.67 -24.78 -1.62
CA THR A 437 -0.12 -25.76 -0.67
C THR A 437 0.46 -27.01 -1.33
N GLU A 438 0.13 -27.26 -2.60
CA GLU A 438 0.64 -28.40 -3.38
C GLU A 438 1.97 -28.11 -4.09
N ARG A 439 2.51 -26.88 -3.93
CA ARG A 439 3.76 -26.47 -4.58
C ARG A 439 4.95 -26.54 -3.63
N ARG A 440 6.11 -26.82 -4.20
CA ARG A 440 7.36 -26.73 -3.46
C ARG A 440 7.75 -25.29 -3.17
N PHE A 441 7.56 -24.40 -4.15
CA PHE A 441 7.84 -22.98 -4.04
C PHE A 441 6.66 -22.13 -4.51
N LEU A 442 6.38 -21.07 -3.75
CA LEU A 442 5.57 -19.96 -4.24
C LEU A 442 6.48 -18.74 -4.39
N MET A 443 6.31 -17.99 -5.45
CA MET A 443 6.99 -16.71 -5.62
C MET A 443 5.95 -15.58 -5.74
N LEU A 444 6.15 -14.50 -4.99
CA LEU A 444 5.25 -13.34 -4.92
C LEU A 444 6.03 -12.04 -5.07
N LYS A 445 5.43 -11.04 -5.74
CA LYS A 445 5.85 -9.64 -5.70
C LYS A 445 5.11 -8.93 -4.57
N SER A 446 5.58 -9.12 -3.34
CA SER A 446 4.99 -8.57 -2.12
C SER A 446 6.07 -8.29 -1.08
N ARG A 447 5.75 -7.49 -0.05
CA ARG A 447 6.65 -7.13 1.05
C ARG A 447 6.22 -7.72 2.39
N ILE A 448 5.20 -7.14 3.00
CA ILE A 448 4.68 -7.50 4.32
C ILE A 448 3.23 -7.99 4.24
N HIS A 449 2.44 -7.43 3.31
CA HIS A 449 1.02 -7.78 3.15
C HIS A 449 0.77 -9.27 2.86
N TYR A 450 1.72 -9.99 2.23
CA TYR A 450 1.60 -11.43 1.99
C TYR A 450 1.28 -12.22 3.26
N ARG A 451 1.68 -11.70 4.44
CA ARG A 451 1.48 -12.37 5.74
C ARG A 451 0.02 -12.69 6.01
N VAL A 452 -0.92 -11.85 5.53
CA VAL A 452 -2.36 -12.07 5.77
C VAL A 452 -2.88 -13.38 5.17
N GLY A 453 -2.40 -13.74 3.99
CA GLY A 453 -2.90 -14.92 3.29
C GLY A 453 -1.91 -16.06 3.15
N PHE A 454 -0.59 -15.80 3.26
CA PHE A 454 0.42 -16.81 2.93
C PHE A 454 1.30 -17.22 4.09
N ARG A 455 1.34 -16.47 5.22
CA ARG A 455 2.21 -16.78 6.34
C ARG A 455 1.95 -18.18 6.89
N ASP A 456 0.67 -18.53 7.09
CA ASP A 456 0.27 -19.81 7.67
C ASP A 456 0.31 -20.97 6.65
N LEU A 457 0.46 -20.66 5.37
CA LEU A 457 0.61 -21.65 4.29
C LEU A 457 2.07 -21.99 4.03
N ALA A 458 2.97 -21.04 4.30
CA ALA A 458 4.39 -21.19 4.00
C ALA A 458 5.16 -21.72 5.22
N ARG A 459 5.95 -22.78 5.02
CA ARG A 459 6.85 -23.29 6.08
C ARG A 459 8.07 -22.40 6.30
N GLU A 460 8.51 -21.71 5.27
CA GLU A 460 9.66 -20.79 5.28
C GLU A 460 9.44 -19.63 4.33
N VAL A 461 10.03 -18.49 4.64
CA VAL A 461 9.99 -17.29 3.81
C VAL A 461 11.40 -16.81 3.52
N VAL A 462 11.68 -16.54 2.24
CA VAL A 462 12.95 -16.00 1.77
C VAL A 462 12.69 -14.68 1.06
N GLU A 463 13.22 -13.60 1.61
CA GLU A 463 13.16 -12.26 1.04
C GLU A 463 14.25 -12.10 -0.01
N CYS A 464 13.87 -11.68 -1.23
CA CYS A 464 14.78 -11.54 -2.37
C CYS A 464 14.85 -10.07 -2.80
N ALA A 465 16.04 -9.48 -2.67
CA ALA A 465 16.35 -8.14 -3.14
C ALA A 465 16.69 -8.21 -4.64
N GLY A 466 15.66 -8.08 -5.48
CA GLY A 466 15.80 -8.07 -6.94
C GLY A 466 16.15 -6.69 -7.50
N LEU A 467 15.38 -6.22 -8.46
CA LEU A 467 15.42 -4.86 -8.99
C LEU A 467 14.01 -4.27 -8.93
N GLY A 468 13.85 -3.02 -8.51
CA GLY A 468 12.54 -2.35 -8.51
C GLY A 468 12.57 -1.04 -7.76
N VAL A 469 11.61 -0.17 -8.06
CA VAL A 469 11.49 1.16 -7.41
C VAL A 469 11.22 1.09 -5.92
N CYS A 470 10.84 -0.08 -5.43
CA CYS A 470 10.60 -0.34 -4.02
C CYS A 470 11.86 -0.85 -3.30
N THR A 471 13.05 -0.56 -3.83
CA THR A 471 14.32 -1.01 -3.21
C THR A 471 14.38 -0.65 -1.73
N SER A 472 14.91 -1.56 -0.91
CA SER A 472 15.27 -1.31 0.49
C SER A 472 16.73 -0.82 0.64
N ASP A 473 17.46 -0.73 -0.46
CA ASP A 473 18.77 -0.08 -0.51
C ASP A 473 18.60 1.40 -0.86
N TYR A 474 18.53 2.25 0.15
CA TYR A 474 18.36 3.69 -0.04
C TYR A 474 19.56 4.36 -0.71
N SER A 475 20.71 3.67 -0.87
CA SER A 475 21.82 4.17 -1.68
C SER A 475 21.56 4.13 -3.19
N GLU A 476 20.57 3.32 -3.63
CA GLU A 476 20.13 3.26 -5.02
C GLU A 476 19.13 4.37 -5.38
N ILE A 477 18.58 5.08 -4.40
CA ILE A 477 17.60 6.16 -4.57
C ILE A 477 18.25 7.51 -4.40
N THR A 478 17.99 8.44 -5.32
CA THR A 478 18.36 9.85 -5.15
C THR A 478 17.22 10.58 -4.47
N PHE A 479 17.36 10.85 -3.17
CA PHE A 479 16.42 11.69 -2.42
C PHE A 479 16.74 13.17 -2.66
N ASN A 480 15.81 13.89 -3.31
CA ASN A 480 15.98 15.30 -3.68
C ASN A 480 15.23 16.26 -2.77
N ASN A 481 14.07 15.82 -2.23
CA ASN A 481 13.11 16.68 -1.55
C ASN A 481 13.02 16.38 -0.05
N VAL A 482 13.36 15.17 0.38
CA VAL A 482 13.30 14.82 1.80
C VAL A 482 14.20 15.77 2.61
N ARG A 483 13.69 16.25 3.74
CA ARG A 483 14.48 17.14 4.65
C ARG A 483 15.78 16.49 5.09
N ARG A 484 16.81 17.31 5.28
CA ARG A 484 18.13 16.87 5.75
C ARG A 484 18.57 17.70 6.97
N PRO A 485 19.31 17.11 7.96
CA PRO A 485 19.73 15.72 8.02
C PRO A 485 18.61 14.78 8.45
N ILE A 486 18.60 13.53 7.92
CA ILE A 486 17.61 12.50 8.25
C ILE A 486 18.25 11.10 8.30
N TYR A 487 17.98 10.33 9.35
CA TYR A 487 18.47 8.95 9.51
C TYR A 487 17.68 7.99 8.62
N PRO A 488 18.26 6.98 7.93
CA PRO A 488 19.68 6.60 7.93
C PRO A 488 20.52 7.25 6.82
N LEU A 489 20.00 8.21 6.07
CA LEU A 489 20.74 8.87 4.98
C LEU A 489 21.87 9.75 5.49
N ASP A 490 21.74 10.25 6.72
CA ASP A 490 22.71 11.10 7.41
C ASP A 490 22.98 10.60 8.83
N GLU A 491 24.13 10.98 9.38
CA GLU A 491 24.39 10.88 10.81
C GLU A 491 23.59 11.96 11.56
N VAL A 492 22.64 11.50 12.38
CA VAL A 492 21.80 12.37 13.22
C VAL A 492 22.00 12.00 14.67
N SER A 493 22.53 12.93 15.48
CA SER A 493 22.91 12.68 16.88
C SER A 493 21.73 12.76 17.86
N SER A 494 20.73 13.57 17.57
CA SER A 494 19.57 13.77 18.44
C SER A 494 18.29 13.96 17.64
N ARG A 495 17.15 13.63 18.24
CA ARG A 495 15.83 14.02 17.74
C ARG A 495 15.73 15.55 17.78
N MET A 496 15.57 16.18 16.62
CA MET A 496 15.21 17.59 16.57
C MET A 496 13.72 17.71 16.88
N THR A 497 13.36 18.46 17.90
CA THR A 497 11.97 18.84 18.16
C THR A 497 11.61 19.93 17.15
N LEU A 498 10.66 19.64 16.24
CA LEU A 498 10.04 20.66 15.39
C LEU A 498 8.99 21.40 16.18
#